data_1a3d7c5b056199116bfa7fe55a5a0eea
#
_entry.id   1a3d7c5b056199116bfa7fe55a5a0eea
#
_cell.length_a   1.000
_cell.length_b   1.000
_cell.length_c   1.000
_cell.angle_alpha   90.00
_cell.angle_beta   90.00
_cell.angle_gamma   90.00
#
_symmetry.space_group_name_H-M   'P 1'
#
loop_
_entity.id
_entity.type
_entity.pdbx_description
1 polymer ?
#
loop_
_entity_poly.entity_id
_entity_poly.type
_entity_poly.pdbx_seq_one_letter_code
_entity_poly.pdbx_strand_id
1 'polypeptide(L)'
;MNIYENKYRITYEAFSKFSARISKAEDTQELAVVLQSNLKYLFNFKFFRIFIKNDSESNSINVISNSIHPVEIIECLPLDYEENLLEKNIPLHFFSDGKCTGRILKEKMEGDLWAWYFKYGKNELCVSLISSLEKPFVTRDVEIVNLLIDNFITKYQQLVLREELNHQNKNLLAALNVINSQKAQISKIVDQQKEVIDDRTKELKEKNKELAEISQLNAHTVREPLSRILGLIEISDYYSAEELKTEVLDHLKTSSEDLDKALKDVIERSAKAIELFSSKSPQ
;
A
#
# COMPACT_ATOMS: atom_id res chain seq x y z
N MET A 1 28.84 10.87 58.52
CA MET A 1 28.18 10.68 57.22
C MET A 1 29.28 10.58 56.16
N ASN A 2 29.37 9.43 55.50
CA ASN A 2 30.52 9.09 54.67
C ASN A 2 30.48 9.90 53.37
N ILE A 3 31.59 10.53 52.92
CA ILE A 3 31.66 11.36 51.69
C ILE A 3 31.19 10.55 50.46
N TYR A 4 31.41 9.25 50.49
CA TYR A 4 30.97 8.33 49.43
C TYR A 4 29.44 8.18 49.36
N GLU A 5 28.73 8.10 50.49
CA GLU A 5 27.24 8.00 50.54
C GLU A 5 26.60 9.25 49.97
N ASN A 6 27.17 10.44 50.23
CA ASN A 6 26.69 11.69 49.66
C ASN A 6 26.87 11.78 48.15
N LYS A 7 28.01 11.30 47.61
CA LYS A 7 28.25 11.26 46.16
C LYS A 7 27.18 10.42 45.44
N TYR A 8 26.94 9.21 45.94
CA TYR A 8 25.95 8.32 45.33
C TYR A 8 24.53 8.88 45.38
N ARG A 9 24.11 9.45 46.53
CA ARG A 9 22.82 10.11 46.63
C ARG A 9 22.62 11.20 45.59
N ILE A 10 23.63 12.05 45.40
CA ILE A 10 23.60 13.11 44.37
C ILE A 10 23.52 12.53 43.00
N THR A 11 24.27 11.45 42.67
CA THR A 11 24.24 10.80 41.37
C THR A 11 22.88 10.15 41.08
N TYR A 12 22.26 9.48 42.05
CA TYR A 12 20.91 8.92 41.88
C TYR A 12 19.82 10.00 41.77
N GLU A 13 19.94 11.14 42.45
CA GLU A 13 19.05 12.28 42.26
C GLU A 13 19.21 12.86 40.83
N ALA A 14 20.45 12.98 40.33
CA ALA A 14 20.74 13.41 38.98
C ALA A 14 20.17 12.41 37.93
N PHE A 15 20.33 11.11 38.17
CA PHE A 15 19.78 10.06 37.35
C PHE A 15 18.23 10.10 37.31
N SER A 16 17.57 10.30 38.44
CA SER A 16 16.11 10.47 38.51
C SER A 16 15.64 11.64 37.64
N LYS A 17 16.33 12.78 37.71
CA LYS A 17 16.02 13.95 36.86
C LYS A 17 16.26 13.66 35.37
N PHE A 18 17.33 12.94 35.05
CA PHE A 18 17.63 12.50 33.69
C PHE A 18 16.53 11.57 33.15
N SER A 19 16.14 10.54 33.92
CA SER A 19 15.07 9.62 33.54
C SER A 19 13.74 10.34 33.27
N ALA A 20 13.39 11.32 34.14
CA ALA A 20 12.19 12.14 33.97
C ALA A 20 12.24 13.04 32.71
N ARG A 21 13.43 13.48 32.29
CA ARG A 21 13.61 14.26 31.06
C ARG A 21 13.58 13.38 29.83
N ILE A 22 14.24 12.22 29.86
CA ILE A 22 14.22 11.23 28.76
C ILE A 22 12.77 10.84 28.44
N SER A 23 11.96 10.57 29.47
CA SER A 23 10.57 10.15 29.25
C SER A 23 9.71 11.17 28.49
N LYS A 24 10.08 12.44 28.55
CA LYS A 24 9.37 13.57 27.89
C LYS A 24 9.86 13.87 26.48
N ALA A 25 11.00 13.32 26.05
CA ALA A 25 11.52 13.54 24.70
C ALA A 25 10.49 13.10 23.64
N GLU A 26 10.25 13.93 22.64
CA GLU A 26 9.25 13.70 21.60
C GLU A 26 9.83 13.10 20.33
N ASP A 27 11.13 13.30 20.10
CA ASP A 27 11.88 12.75 18.97
C ASP A 27 13.29 12.28 19.38
N THR A 28 13.99 11.62 18.46
CA THR A 28 15.32 11.07 18.69
C THR A 28 16.39 12.14 18.85
N GLN A 29 16.22 13.29 18.22
CA GLN A 29 17.15 14.42 18.34
C GLN A 29 17.06 15.08 19.71
N GLU A 30 15.84 15.28 20.22
CA GLU A 30 15.62 15.79 21.57
C GLU A 30 16.19 14.83 22.63
N LEU A 31 16.04 13.51 22.39
CA LEU A 31 16.64 12.48 23.25
C LEU A 31 18.18 12.63 23.33
N ALA A 32 18.86 12.90 22.22
CA ALA A 32 20.30 13.14 22.16
C ALA A 32 20.70 14.40 22.92
N VAL A 33 19.92 15.48 22.83
CA VAL A 33 20.14 16.73 23.57
C VAL A 33 19.96 16.52 25.09
N VAL A 34 18.94 15.76 25.49
CA VAL A 34 18.73 15.40 26.90
C VAL A 34 19.92 14.59 27.42
N LEU A 35 20.46 13.64 26.64
CA LEU A 35 21.64 12.89 27.00
C LEU A 35 22.83 13.84 27.22
N GLN A 36 23.15 14.70 26.25
CA GLN A 36 24.25 15.67 26.33
C GLN A 36 24.17 16.55 27.57
N SER A 37 23.01 17.10 27.86
CA SER A 37 22.83 18.08 28.94
C SER A 37 22.94 17.47 30.33
N ASN A 38 22.73 16.16 30.49
CA ASN A 38 22.65 15.49 31.80
C ASN A 38 23.84 14.59 32.10
N LEU A 39 24.57 14.06 31.11
CA LEU A 39 25.70 13.13 31.30
C LEU A 39 26.72 13.63 32.30
N LYS A 40 27.09 14.91 32.25
CA LYS A 40 28.08 15.54 33.13
C LYS A 40 27.74 15.51 34.63
N TYR A 41 26.48 15.27 34.97
CA TYR A 41 25.99 15.15 36.35
C TYR A 41 26.01 13.70 36.84
N LEU A 42 26.17 12.74 35.94
CA LEU A 42 26.13 11.31 36.24
C LEU A 42 27.54 10.78 36.48
N PHE A 43 28.48 11.11 35.59
CA PHE A 43 29.89 10.68 35.71
C PHE A 43 30.82 11.64 34.97
N ASN A 44 32.15 11.51 35.30
CA ASN A 44 33.19 12.31 34.65
C ASN A 44 33.60 11.63 33.33
N PHE A 45 33.61 12.40 32.24
CA PHE A 45 34.06 11.94 30.93
C PHE A 45 34.62 13.10 30.11
N LYS A 46 35.51 12.79 29.17
CA LYS A 46 35.90 13.69 28.08
C LYS A 46 35.06 13.46 26.84
N PHE A 47 34.82 12.19 26.53
CA PHE A 47 34.04 11.74 25.39
C PHE A 47 33.16 10.58 25.80
N PHE A 48 31.93 10.59 25.30
CA PHE A 48 30.96 9.52 25.50
C PHE A 48 30.27 9.24 24.14
N ARG A 49 30.23 7.97 23.78
CA ARG A 49 29.65 7.55 22.52
C ARG A 49 28.70 6.37 22.73
N ILE A 50 27.54 6.46 22.10
CA ILE A 50 26.61 5.34 21.91
C ILE A 50 26.60 5.05 20.42
N PHE A 51 27.03 3.87 20.02
CA PHE A 51 26.86 3.33 18.68
C PHE A 51 25.74 2.31 18.71
N ILE A 52 24.76 2.45 17.81
CA ILE A 52 23.55 1.62 17.73
C ILE A 52 23.55 0.99 16.35
N LYS A 53 23.53 -0.34 16.30
CA LYS A 53 23.40 -1.13 15.07
C LYS A 53 22.10 -1.90 15.11
N ASN A 54 21.34 -1.82 14.04
CA ASN A 54 20.19 -2.68 13.76
C ASN A 54 20.39 -3.41 12.42
N ASP A 55 19.40 -4.19 11.99
CA ASP A 55 19.49 -5.01 10.75
C ASP A 55 19.72 -4.15 9.48
N SER A 56 19.35 -2.88 9.46
CA SER A 56 19.34 -2.01 8.27
C SER A 56 20.24 -0.78 8.37
N GLU A 57 20.46 -0.27 9.58
CA GLU A 57 21.12 1.02 9.80
C GLU A 57 22.07 0.97 10.98
N SER A 58 23.07 1.86 10.95
CA SER A 58 24.01 2.04 12.06
C SER A 58 24.12 3.53 12.37
N ASN A 59 23.74 3.88 13.58
CA ASN A 59 23.70 5.26 14.06
C ASN A 59 24.63 5.48 15.25
N SER A 60 25.14 6.68 15.43
CA SER A 60 25.90 7.04 16.62
C SER A 60 25.54 8.39 17.20
N ILE A 61 25.67 8.48 18.51
CA ILE A 61 25.57 9.69 19.30
C ILE A 61 26.91 9.94 19.96
N ASN A 62 27.50 11.09 19.70
CA ASN A 62 28.85 11.46 20.19
C ASN A 62 28.73 12.68 21.09
N VAL A 63 28.97 12.53 22.37
CA VAL A 63 28.93 13.60 23.38
C VAL A 63 30.34 13.95 23.86
N ILE A 64 30.69 15.21 23.67
CA ILE A 64 31.97 15.75 24.20
C ILE A 64 31.62 16.54 25.46
N SER A 65 32.37 16.29 26.53
CA SER A 65 32.24 17.07 27.76
C SER A 65 32.52 18.54 27.48
N ASN A 66 31.63 19.41 27.94
CA ASN A 66 31.70 20.87 27.75
C ASN A 66 31.61 21.38 26.30
N SER A 67 31.16 20.55 25.35
CA SER A 67 30.83 21.03 24.02
C SER A 67 29.60 21.91 24.05
N ILE A 68 29.66 23.05 23.31
CA ILE A 68 28.53 23.97 23.11
C ILE A 68 27.71 23.53 21.89
N HIS A 69 28.30 22.72 21.00
CA HIS A 69 27.61 22.26 19.80
C HIS A 69 26.55 21.21 20.16
N PRO A 70 25.36 21.29 19.59
CA PRO A 70 24.33 20.27 19.79
C PRO A 70 24.82 18.92 19.29
N VAL A 71 24.46 17.88 20.00
CA VAL A 71 24.70 16.50 19.60
C VAL A 71 23.71 16.12 18.52
N GLU A 72 24.22 15.50 17.47
CA GLU A 72 23.40 14.95 16.39
C GLU A 72 23.52 13.43 16.36
N ILE A 73 22.45 12.78 15.87
CA ILE A 73 22.49 11.36 15.55
C ILE A 73 23.02 11.25 14.13
N ILE A 74 24.15 10.56 13.98
CA ILE A 74 24.87 10.46 12.70
C ILE A 74 24.91 9.01 12.27
N GLU A 75 24.54 8.74 11.03
CA GLU A 75 24.79 7.44 10.41
C GLU A 75 26.28 7.25 10.21
N CYS A 76 26.83 6.14 10.70
CA CYS A 76 28.26 5.89 10.62
C CYS A 76 28.59 4.40 10.71
N LEU A 77 29.79 4.06 10.28
CA LEU A 77 30.38 2.74 10.48
C LEU A 77 30.95 2.59 11.91
N PRO A 78 31.02 1.36 12.43
CA PRO A 78 31.65 1.11 13.72
C PRO A 78 33.14 1.47 13.71
N LEU A 79 33.68 1.76 14.87
CA LEU A 79 35.11 1.93 15.07
C LEU A 79 35.80 0.58 15.31
N ASP A 80 37.13 0.52 15.11
CA ASP A 80 37.88 -0.73 15.20
C ASP A 80 37.65 -1.48 16.54
N TYR A 81 37.54 -0.75 17.67
CA TYR A 81 37.23 -1.37 18.96
C TYR A 81 35.74 -1.75 19.12
N GLU A 82 34.83 -1.04 18.42
CA GLU A 82 33.41 -1.37 18.40
C GLU A 82 33.16 -2.65 17.58
N GLU A 83 33.89 -2.86 16.47
CA GLU A 83 33.87 -4.12 15.73
C GLU A 83 34.29 -5.30 16.62
N ASN A 84 35.36 -5.14 17.36
CA ASN A 84 35.80 -6.14 18.32
C ASN A 84 34.77 -6.42 19.43
N LEU A 85 34.08 -5.37 19.91
CA LEU A 85 32.98 -5.51 20.89
C LEU A 85 31.78 -6.27 20.31
N LEU A 86 31.39 -5.96 19.09
CA LEU A 86 30.29 -6.62 18.40
C LEU A 86 30.58 -8.11 18.15
N GLU A 87 31.85 -8.46 17.84
CA GLU A 87 32.24 -9.85 17.59
C GLU A 87 32.37 -10.67 18.86
N LYS A 88 33.05 -10.10 19.89
CA LYS A 88 33.44 -10.85 21.08
C LYS A 88 32.52 -10.68 22.29
N ASN A 89 31.73 -9.62 22.33
CA ASN A 89 30.81 -9.29 23.44
C ASN A 89 31.52 -9.15 24.81
N ILE A 90 32.81 -8.78 24.80
CA ILE A 90 33.64 -8.66 26.02
C ILE A 90 33.90 -7.18 26.27
N PRO A 91 33.60 -6.66 27.48
CA PRO A 91 33.93 -5.28 27.84
C PRO A 91 35.42 -4.98 27.65
N LEU A 92 35.74 -3.79 27.16
CA LEU A 92 37.10 -3.36 26.92
C LEU A 92 37.48 -2.21 27.86
N HIS A 93 38.71 -2.27 28.36
CA HIS A 93 39.33 -1.18 29.11
C HIS A 93 40.81 -1.06 28.69
N PHE A 94 41.16 0.07 28.11
CA PHE A 94 42.57 0.35 27.72
C PHE A 94 42.81 1.85 27.64
N PHE A 95 44.09 2.24 27.68
CA PHE A 95 44.50 3.63 27.44
C PHE A 95 44.43 3.96 25.95
N SER A 96 43.61 4.96 25.58
CA SER A 96 43.51 5.45 24.21
C SER A 96 44.46 6.60 23.96
N ASP A 97 45.28 6.49 22.90
CA ASP A 97 46.18 7.54 22.40
C ASP A 97 45.48 8.58 21.51
N GLY A 98 44.16 8.59 21.51
CA GLY A 98 43.34 9.48 20.72
C GLY A 98 43.15 9.12 19.24
N LYS A 99 43.76 8.01 18.76
CA LYS A 99 43.59 7.58 17.35
C LYS A 99 42.17 7.15 17.07
N CYS A 100 41.52 6.48 18.02
CA CYS A 100 40.13 6.03 17.87
C CYS A 100 39.14 7.19 17.67
N THR A 101 39.37 8.31 18.36
CA THR A 101 38.51 9.49 18.29
C THR A 101 38.86 10.41 17.12
N GLY A 102 40.10 10.38 16.63
CA GLY A 102 40.56 11.21 15.52
C GLY A 102 39.84 10.96 14.18
N ARG A 103 39.17 9.80 14.02
CA ARG A 103 38.31 9.52 12.86
C ARG A 103 36.93 10.21 12.91
N ILE A 104 36.46 10.50 14.13
CA ILE A 104 35.11 11.08 14.35
C ILE A 104 35.22 12.55 14.73
N LEU A 105 36.23 12.88 15.54
CA LEU A 105 36.43 14.22 16.07
C LEU A 105 37.65 14.86 15.40
N LYS A 106 37.63 16.17 15.22
CA LYS A 106 38.78 16.93 14.73
C LYS A 106 39.93 16.95 15.73
N GLU A 107 39.66 16.58 16.99
CA GLU A 107 40.63 16.55 18.09
C GLU A 107 40.87 15.14 18.58
N LYS A 108 42.14 14.81 18.85
CA LYS A 108 42.56 13.54 19.48
C LYS A 108 42.28 13.62 20.97
N MET A 109 41.46 12.73 21.49
CA MET A 109 41.20 12.65 22.93
C MET A 109 41.89 11.47 23.57
N GLU A 110 42.94 11.77 24.37
CA GLU A 110 43.67 10.78 25.13
C GLU A 110 43.03 10.55 26.50
N GLY A 111 43.06 9.30 26.98
CA GLY A 111 42.56 8.91 28.29
C GLY A 111 42.19 7.44 28.37
N ASP A 112 41.69 7.04 29.54
CA ASP A 112 41.22 5.68 29.75
C ASP A 112 39.88 5.46 29.04
N LEU A 113 39.92 4.55 28.06
CA LEU A 113 38.71 4.15 27.33
C LEU A 113 38.08 2.92 27.98
N TRP A 114 36.81 3.05 28.31
CA TRP A 114 35.95 1.98 28.75
C TRP A 114 34.88 1.77 27.69
N ALA A 115 34.61 0.51 27.35
CA ALA A 115 33.58 0.19 26.37
C ALA A 115 32.83 -1.09 26.70
N TRP A 116 31.53 -1.07 26.49
CA TRP A 116 30.58 -2.14 26.80
C TRP A 116 29.68 -2.44 25.61
N TYR A 117 29.33 -3.71 25.52
CA TYR A 117 28.31 -4.20 24.57
C TYR A 117 27.00 -4.46 25.28
N PHE A 118 25.91 -4.08 24.63
CA PHE A 118 24.54 -4.35 25.08
C PHE A 118 23.71 -4.85 23.92
N LYS A 119 22.76 -5.75 24.19
CA LYS A 119 21.82 -6.27 23.20
C LYS A 119 20.38 -6.12 23.68
N TYR A 120 19.57 -5.42 22.90
CA TYR A 120 18.15 -5.18 23.18
C TYR A 120 17.31 -5.55 21.95
N GLY A 121 16.83 -6.78 21.92
CA GLY A 121 16.10 -7.34 20.78
C GLY A 121 16.95 -7.38 19.52
N LYS A 122 16.60 -6.57 18.52
CA LYS A 122 17.34 -6.45 17.26
C LYS A 122 18.45 -5.41 17.28
N ASN A 123 18.48 -4.56 18.30
CA ASN A 123 19.50 -3.52 18.43
C ASN A 123 20.70 -4.03 19.20
N GLU A 124 21.88 -3.84 18.61
CA GLU A 124 23.18 -4.06 19.25
C GLU A 124 23.82 -2.70 19.53
N LEU A 125 24.26 -2.47 20.75
CA LEU A 125 24.81 -1.21 21.18
C LEU A 125 26.25 -1.40 21.65
N CYS A 126 27.13 -0.50 21.19
CA CYS A 126 28.43 -0.30 21.79
C CYS A 126 28.42 1.06 22.50
N VAL A 127 28.63 1.04 23.80
CA VAL A 127 28.73 2.25 24.59
C VAL A 127 30.17 2.43 25.04
N SER A 128 30.74 3.56 24.76
CA SER A 128 32.15 3.87 25.12
C SER A 128 32.28 5.22 25.79
N LEU A 129 33.23 5.29 26.68
CA LEU A 129 33.55 6.46 27.47
C LEU A 129 35.06 6.63 27.59
N ILE A 130 35.56 7.86 27.37
CA ILE A 130 36.95 8.23 27.65
C ILE A 130 36.95 9.15 28.88
N SER A 131 37.65 8.76 29.92
CA SER A 131 37.81 9.55 31.13
C SER A 131 39.16 10.29 31.19
N SER A 132 39.25 11.33 32.02
CA SER A 132 40.50 12.00 32.33
C SER A 132 41.27 11.25 33.40
N LEU A 133 42.61 11.29 33.33
CA LEU A 133 43.47 10.75 34.40
C LEU A 133 43.27 11.48 35.74
N GLU A 134 42.96 12.77 35.72
CA GLU A 134 42.69 13.55 36.95
C GLU A 134 41.37 13.18 37.63
N LYS A 135 40.39 12.77 36.85
CA LYS A 135 39.05 12.36 37.31
C LYS A 135 38.65 11.06 36.60
N PRO A 136 39.23 9.93 37.05
CA PRO A 136 38.99 8.65 36.40
C PRO A 136 37.56 8.18 36.58
N PHE A 137 37.04 7.48 35.57
CA PHE A 137 35.85 6.66 35.69
C PHE A 137 36.16 5.45 36.59
N VAL A 138 35.27 5.10 37.47
CA VAL A 138 35.49 3.99 38.40
C VAL A 138 34.46 2.87 38.18
N THR A 139 34.80 1.63 38.48
CA THR A 139 34.00 0.44 38.27
C THR A 139 32.58 0.55 38.86
N ARG A 140 32.41 1.28 39.94
CA ARG A 140 31.09 1.53 40.58
C ARG A 140 30.18 2.40 39.74
N ASP A 141 30.72 3.25 38.87
CA ASP A 141 29.94 4.09 37.98
C ASP A 141 29.33 3.28 36.82
N VAL A 142 29.75 2.01 36.64
CA VAL A 142 29.20 1.08 35.60
C VAL A 142 27.70 0.82 35.82
N GLU A 143 27.25 0.73 37.10
CA GLU A 143 25.79 0.56 37.41
C GLU A 143 24.98 1.72 36.87
N ILE A 144 25.50 2.94 36.97
CA ILE A 144 24.83 4.14 36.44
C ILE A 144 24.81 4.13 34.92
N VAL A 145 25.88 3.65 34.26
CA VAL A 145 25.92 3.48 32.80
C VAL A 145 24.86 2.48 32.36
N ASN A 146 24.73 1.33 33.04
CA ASN A 146 23.71 0.34 32.74
C ASN A 146 22.30 0.94 32.84
N LEU A 147 21.98 1.60 33.94
CA LEU A 147 20.69 2.25 34.14
C LEU A 147 20.39 3.35 33.11
N LEU A 148 21.45 4.11 32.73
CA LEU A 148 21.35 5.14 31.70
C LEU A 148 21.00 4.52 30.37
N ILE A 149 21.71 3.46 29.98
CA ILE A 149 21.53 2.80 28.68
C ILE A 149 20.14 2.13 28.62
N ASP A 150 19.70 1.46 29.66
CA ASP A 150 18.36 0.85 29.73
C ASP A 150 17.25 1.89 29.49
N ASN A 151 17.33 3.05 30.16
CA ASN A 151 16.36 4.13 29.97
C ASN A 151 16.46 4.75 28.58
N PHE A 152 17.69 4.99 28.09
CA PHE A 152 17.92 5.59 26.80
C PHE A 152 17.39 4.71 25.67
N ILE A 153 17.80 3.43 25.63
CA ILE A 153 17.42 2.53 24.53
C ILE A 153 15.92 2.26 24.51
N THR A 154 15.30 2.12 25.69
CA THR A 154 13.85 1.94 25.77
C THR A 154 13.11 3.11 25.12
N LYS A 155 13.53 4.33 25.44
CA LYS A 155 12.93 5.53 24.87
C LYS A 155 13.26 5.68 23.37
N TYR A 156 14.51 5.42 22.97
CA TYR A 156 14.94 5.45 21.59
C TYR A 156 14.09 4.51 20.71
N GLN A 157 13.94 3.26 21.14
CA GLN A 157 13.09 2.29 20.43
C GLN A 157 11.64 2.73 20.33
N GLN A 158 11.09 3.30 21.41
CA GLN A 158 9.74 3.83 21.42
C GLN A 158 9.56 4.97 20.38
N LEU A 159 10.52 5.88 20.29
CA LEU A 159 10.48 6.99 19.36
C LEU A 159 10.60 6.53 17.91
N VAL A 160 11.55 5.65 17.61
CA VAL A 160 11.74 5.08 16.27
C VAL A 160 10.47 4.32 15.83
N LEU A 161 9.91 3.48 16.70
CA LEU A 161 8.67 2.74 16.38
C LEU A 161 7.49 3.68 16.16
N ARG A 162 7.38 4.75 16.95
CA ARG A 162 6.34 5.77 16.79
C ARG A 162 6.44 6.48 15.44
N GLU A 163 7.66 6.81 15.02
CA GLU A 163 7.91 7.46 13.74
C GLU A 163 7.56 6.53 12.57
N GLU A 164 7.95 5.28 12.64
CA GLU A 164 7.60 4.25 11.64
C GLU A 164 6.07 4.05 11.55
N LEU A 165 5.38 3.92 12.68
CA LEU A 165 3.92 3.82 12.73
C LEU A 165 3.23 5.05 12.13
N ASN A 166 3.74 6.25 12.40
CA ASN A 166 3.20 7.47 11.82
C ASN A 166 3.38 7.51 10.31
N HIS A 167 4.54 7.06 9.80
CA HIS A 167 4.78 6.95 8.37
C HIS A 167 3.83 5.94 7.71
N GLN A 168 3.67 4.75 8.29
CA GLN A 168 2.75 3.73 7.80
C GLN A 168 1.30 4.21 7.80
N ASN A 169 0.86 4.90 8.87
CA ASN A 169 -0.48 5.48 8.94
C ASN A 169 -0.74 6.52 7.84
N LYS A 170 0.23 7.39 7.54
CA LYS A 170 0.12 8.35 6.43
C LYS A 170 -0.02 7.65 5.09
N ASN A 171 0.77 6.61 4.84
CA ASN A 171 0.70 5.82 3.61
C ASN A 171 -0.64 5.09 3.48
N LEU A 172 -1.15 4.52 4.58
CA LEU A 172 -2.46 3.86 4.62
C LEU A 172 -3.60 4.84 4.31
N LEU A 173 -3.60 6.02 4.90
CA LEU A 173 -4.60 7.05 4.63
C LEU A 173 -4.57 7.51 3.17
N ALA A 174 -3.39 7.67 2.58
CA ALA A 174 -3.24 7.99 1.16
C ALA A 174 -3.82 6.89 0.27
N ALA A 175 -3.52 5.62 0.56
CA ALA A 175 -4.07 4.48 -0.16
C ALA A 175 -5.60 4.38 -0.05
N LEU A 176 -6.17 4.61 1.14
CA LEU A 176 -7.62 4.65 1.35
C LEU A 176 -8.30 5.74 0.51
N ASN A 177 -7.71 6.91 0.40
CA ASN A 177 -8.24 8.00 -0.43
C ASN A 177 -8.27 7.62 -1.92
N VAL A 178 -7.23 6.96 -2.42
CA VAL A 178 -7.18 6.45 -3.81
C VAL A 178 -8.26 5.41 -4.03
N ILE A 179 -8.41 4.44 -3.13
CA ILE A 179 -9.44 3.38 -3.22
C ILE A 179 -10.85 3.99 -3.24
N ASN A 180 -11.13 4.95 -2.37
CA ASN A 180 -12.43 5.62 -2.33
C ASN A 180 -12.73 6.39 -3.62
N SER A 181 -11.74 7.06 -4.20
CA SER A 181 -11.85 7.73 -5.50
C SER A 181 -12.15 6.75 -6.62
N GLN A 182 -11.41 5.63 -6.70
CA GLN A 182 -11.65 4.58 -7.69
C GLN A 182 -13.04 3.94 -7.53
N LYS A 183 -13.48 3.68 -6.29
CA LYS A 183 -14.82 3.15 -6.01
C LYS A 183 -15.92 4.09 -6.53
N ALA A 184 -15.75 5.38 -6.32
CA ALA A 184 -16.72 6.37 -6.84
C ALA A 184 -16.76 6.40 -8.37
N GLN A 185 -15.60 6.29 -9.03
CA GLN A 185 -15.51 6.19 -10.50
C GLN A 185 -16.18 4.92 -11.03
N ILE A 186 -15.90 3.78 -10.42
CA ILE A 186 -16.51 2.49 -10.79
C ILE A 186 -18.04 2.56 -10.64
N SER A 187 -18.54 3.10 -9.52
CA SER A 187 -19.97 3.27 -9.33
C SER A 187 -20.61 4.07 -10.45
N LYS A 188 -19.99 5.19 -10.84
CA LYS A 188 -20.49 6.03 -11.94
C LYS A 188 -20.51 5.27 -13.27
N ILE A 189 -19.46 4.49 -13.58
CA ILE A 189 -19.40 3.69 -14.81
C ILE A 189 -20.50 2.62 -14.82
N VAL A 190 -20.69 1.94 -13.66
CA VAL A 190 -21.74 0.91 -13.53
C VAL A 190 -23.13 1.51 -13.76
N ASP A 191 -23.41 2.68 -13.20
CA ASP A 191 -24.69 3.36 -13.39
C ASP A 191 -24.91 3.74 -14.87
N GLN A 192 -23.89 4.27 -15.54
CA GLN A 192 -23.93 4.58 -16.98
C GLN A 192 -24.15 3.32 -17.84
N GLN A 193 -23.44 2.23 -17.54
CA GLN A 193 -23.62 0.96 -18.25
C GLN A 193 -25.02 0.39 -18.08
N LYS A 194 -25.60 0.51 -16.88
CA LYS A 194 -26.96 0.07 -16.61
C LYS A 194 -27.99 0.83 -17.48
N GLU A 195 -27.85 2.14 -17.58
CA GLU A 195 -28.70 2.97 -18.44
C GLU A 195 -28.60 2.54 -19.90
N VAL A 196 -27.39 2.35 -20.43
CA VAL A 196 -27.16 1.87 -21.79
C VAL A 196 -27.76 0.47 -22.02
N ILE A 197 -27.64 -0.44 -21.06
CA ILE A 197 -28.21 -1.79 -21.14
C ILE A 197 -29.74 -1.71 -21.16
N ASP A 198 -30.34 -0.88 -20.31
CA ASP A 198 -31.83 -0.71 -20.25
C ASP A 198 -32.34 -0.16 -21.58
N ASP A 199 -31.70 0.85 -22.17
CA ASP A 199 -32.03 1.42 -23.45
C ASP A 199 -31.92 0.40 -24.62
N ARG A 200 -30.81 -0.33 -24.66
CA ARG A 200 -30.61 -1.38 -25.65
C ARG A 200 -31.58 -2.54 -25.52
N THR A 201 -31.94 -2.89 -24.27
CA THR A 201 -32.92 -3.94 -24.01
C THR A 201 -34.31 -3.51 -24.51
N LYS A 202 -34.67 -2.24 -24.35
CA LYS A 202 -35.92 -1.67 -24.86
C LYS A 202 -35.96 -1.70 -26.38
N GLU A 203 -34.90 -1.19 -27.03
CA GLU A 203 -34.75 -1.20 -28.49
C GLU A 203 -34.87 -2.61 -29.08
N LEU A 204 -34.18 -3.59 -28.45
CA LEU A 204 -34.24 -4.99 -28.85
C LEU A 204 -35.66 -5.60 -28.73
N LYS A 205 -36.35 -5.28 -27.63
CA LYS A 205 -37.75 -5.75 -27.46
C LYS A 205 -38.67 -5.18 -28.54
N GLU A 206 -38.54 -3.91 -28.87
CA GLU A 206 -39.34 -3.26 -29.94
C GLU A 206 -39.04 -3.90 -31.30
N LYS A 207 -37.78 -4.08 -31.66
CA LYS A 207 -37.38 -4.74 -32.91
C LYS A 207 -37.87 -6.19 -33.01
N ASN A 208 -37.75 -6.94 -31.89
CA ASN A 208 -38.27 -8.31 -31.86
C ASN A 208 -39.79 -8.38 -32.07
N LYS A 209 -40.54 -7.40 -31.52
CA LYS A 209 -42.00 -7.30 -31.73
C LYS A 209 -42.29 -6.99 -33.19
N GLU A 210 -41.62 -6.01 -33.79
CA GLU A 210 -41.77 -5.68 -35.21
C GLU A 210 -41.50 -6.89 -36.12
N LEU A 211 -40.38 -7.63 -35.85
CA LEU A 211 -40.05 -8.84 -36.61
C LEU A 211 -41.09 -9.94 -36.47
N ALA A 212 -41.66 -10.12 -35.27
CA ALA A 212 -42.73 -11.09 -35.04
C ALA A 212 -44.02 -10.73 -35.83
N GLU A 213 -44.41 -9.45 -35.85
CA GLU A 213 -45.53 -8.95 -36.62
C GLU A 213 -45.35 -9.16 -38.13
N ILE A 214 -44.16 -8.82 -38.67
CA ILE A 214 -43.81 -9.06 -40.07
C ILE A 214 -43.87 -10.55 -40.41
N SER A 215 -43.27 -11.41 -39.54
CA SER A 215 -43.29 -12.87 -39.76
C SER A 215 -44.71 -13.44 -39.78
N GLN A 216 -45.56 -12.99 -38.84
CA GLN A 216 -46.95 -13.42 -38.79
C GLN A 216 -47.75 -12.98 -40.03
N LEU A 217 -47.56 -11.73 -40.46
CA LEU A 217 -48.21 -11.20 -41.67
C LEU A 217 -47.74 -11.96 -42.91
N ASN A 218 -46.47 -12.21 -43.05
CA ASN A 218 -45.88 -12.97 -44.17
C ASN A 218 -46.43 -14.41 -44.25
N ALA A 219 -46.49 -15.07 -43.05
CA ALA A 219 -47.06 -16.43 -42.97
C ALA A 219 -48.53 -16.49 -43.40
N HIS A 220 -49.33 -15.49 -43.02
CA HIS A 220 -50.76 -15.43 -43.38
C HIS A 220 -50.92 -15.17 -44.89
N THR A 221 -50.20 -14.20 -45.41
CA THR A 221 -50.25 -13.80 -46.84
C THR A 221 -49.88 -14.94 -47.82
N VAL A 222 -48.93 -15.81 -47.44
CA VAL A 222 -48.55 -16.99 -48.22
C VAL A 222 -49.53 -18.17 -48.02
N ARG A 223 -49.97 -18.39 -46.78
CA ARG A 223 -50.84 -19.52 -46.48
C ARG A 223 -52.18 -19.46 -47.17
N GLU A 224 -52.79 -18.30 -47.37
CA GLU A 224 -54.10 -18.13 -47.94
C GLU A 224 -54.18 -18.61 -49.43
N PRO A 225 -53.35 -18.15 -50.37
CA PRO A 225 -53.36 -18.66 -51.75
C PRO A 225 -52.92 -20.12 -51.82
N LEU A 226 -51.97 -20.56 -50.99
CA LEU A 226 -51.57 -21.97 -50.91
C LEU A 226 -52.71 -22.88 -50.49
N SER A 227 -53.51 -22.50 -49.48
CA SER A 227 -54.69 -23.27 -49.03
C SER A 227 -55.79 -23.33 -50.12
N ARG A 228 -55.91 -22.24 -50.91
CA ARG A 228 -56.86 -22.25 -52.06
C ARG A 228 -56.38 -23.24 -53.13
N ILE A 229 -55.09 -23.26 -53.47
CA ILE A 229 -54.50 -24.22 -54.42
C ILE A 229 -54.77 -25.66 -53.94
N LEU A 230 -54.41 -25.96 -52.71
CA LEU A 230 -54.57 -27.29 -52.13
C LEU A 230 -56.07 -27.73 -52.10
N GLY A 231 -56.97 -26.83 -51.74
CA GLY A 231 -58.37 -27.11 -51.78
C GLY A 231 -58.89 -27.36 -53.20
N LEU A 232 -58.46 -26.61 -54.19
CA LEU A 232 -58.78 -26.84 -55.59
C LEU A 232 -58.29 -28.16 -56.14
N ILE A 233 -57.05 -28.57 -55.74
CA ILE A 233 -56.55 -29.90 -56.09
C ILE A 233 -57.37 -31.01 -55.41
N GLU A 234 -57.72 -30.88 -54.13
CA GLU A 234 -58.49 -31.88 -53.39
C GLU A 234 -59.89 -32.12 -54.00
N ILE A 235 -60.53 -31.05 -54.50
CA ILE A 235 -61.86 -31.16 -55.14
C ILE A 235 -61.79 -31.54 -56.60
N SER A 236 -60.60 -31.47 -57.28
CA SER A 236 -60.42 -31.74 -58.69
C SER A 236 -60.92 -33.15 -59.14
N ASP A 237 -60.83 -34.13 -58.23
CA ASP A 237 -61.19 -35.52 -58.46
C ASP A 237 -62.76 -35.69 -58.64
N TYR A 238 -63.53 -34.69 -58.25
CA TYR A 238 -64.99 -34.70 -58.30
C TYR A 238 -65.60 -33.98 -59.52
N TYR A 239 -64.75 -33.38 -60.38
CA TYR A 239 -65.10 -32.62 -61.58
C TYR A 239 -64.95 -33.44 -62.86
N SER A 240 -65.81 -33.22 -63.84
CA SER A 240 -65.65 -33.76 -65.15
C SER A 240 -64.44 -33.12 -65.91
N ALA A 241 -63.96 -33.77 -66.95
CA ALA A 241 -62.80 -33.26 -67.72
C ALA A 241 -63.02 -31.87 -68.37
N GLU A 242 -64.29 -31.51 -68.65
CA GLU A 242 -64.64 -30.21 -69.22
C GLU A 242 -64.73 -29.12 -68.15
N GLU A 243 -65.33 -29.39 -67.01
CA GLU A 243 -65.38 -28.49 -65.87
C GLU A 243 -63.97 -28.27 -65.25
N LEU A 244 -63.17 -29.28 -65.21
CA LEU A 244 -61.78 -29.15 -64.83
C LEU A 244 -61.05 -28.11 -65.68
N LYS A 245 -61.26 -28.11 -66.99
CA LYS A 245 -60.63 -27.21 -67.95
C LYS A 245 -61.14 -25.78 -67.86
N THR A 246 -62.42 -25.57 -67.58
CA THR A 246 -63.02 -24.24 -67.64
C THR A 246 -63.05 -23.53 -66.29
N GLU A 247 -63.13 -24.25 -65.19
CA GLU A 247 -63.29 -23.65 -63.85
C GLU A 247 -62.10 -23.91 -62.95
N VAL A 248 -61.72 -25.17 -62.76
CA VAL A 248 -60.67 -25.52 -61.79
C VAL A 248 -59.28 -25.05 -62.22
N LEU A 249 -58.93 -25.22 -63.47
CA LEU A 249 -57.58 -24.77 -63.97
C LEU A 249 -57.49 -23.26 -63.98
N ASP A 250 -58.56 -22.50 -64.26
CA ASP A 250 -58.48 -21.05 -64.22
C ASP A 250 -58.34 -20.50 -62.80
N HIS A 251 -59.02 -21.10 -61.84
CA HIS A 251 -58.89 -20.80 -60.42
C HIS A 251 -57.49 -21.22 -59.84
N LEU A 252 -56.98 -22.37 -60.28
CA LEU A 252 -55.59 -22.80 -59.93
C LEU A 252 -54.55 -21.83 -60.44
N LYS A 253 -54.70 -21.38 -61.70
CA LYS A 253 -53.83 -20.39 -62.32
C LYS A 253 -53.85 -19.07 -61.56
N THR A 254 -55.06 -18.54 -61.27
CA THR A 254 -55.20 -17.31 -60.51
C THR A 254 -54.63 -17.43 -59.12
N SER A 255 -54.88 -18.55 -58.40
CA SER A 255 -54.29 -18.77 -57.06
C SER A 255 -52.83 -18.95 -57.07
N SER A 256 -52.20 -19.50 -58.14
CA SER A 256 -50.76 -19.60 -58.32
C SER A 256 -50.12 -18.24 -58.60
N GLU A 257 -50.78 -17.42 -59.42
CA GLU A 257 -50.34 -16.02 -59.66
C GLU A 257 -50.43 -15.17 -58.37
N ASP A 258 -51.48 -15.35 -57.57
CA ASP A 258 -51.61 -14.71 -56.26
C ASP A 258 -50.48 -15.15 -55.30
N LEU A 259 -50.16 -16.46 -55.32
CA LEU A 259 -49.05 -16.98 -54.47
C LEU A 259 -47.69 -16.41 -54.88
N ASP A 260 -47.42 -16.34 -56.21
CA ASP A 260 -46.16 -15.77 -56.75
C ASP A 260 -46.03 -14.28 -56.36
N LYS A 261 -47.13 -13.55 -56.47
CA LYS A 261 -47.21 -12.15 -56.03
C LYS A 261 -46.97 -12.02 -54.53
N ALA A 262 -47.66 -12.85 -53.72
CA ALA A 262 -47.48 -12.87 -52.26
C ALA A 262 -46.03 -13.16 -51.88
N LEU A 263 -45.37 -14.11 -52.49
CA LEU A 263 -43.98 -14.45 -52.27
C LEU A 263 -43.04 -13.28 -52.64
N LYS A 264 -43.28 -12.62 -53.78
CA LYS A 264 -42.49 -11.44 -54.17
C LYS A 264 -42.64 -10.30 -53.11
N ASP A 265 -43.86 -10.03 -52.70
CA ASP A 265 -44.14 -9.02 -51.65
C ASP A 265 -43.46 -9.36 -50.32
N VAL A 266 -43.45 -10.65 -49.89
CA VAL A 266 -42.78 -11.12 -48.70
C VAL A 266 -41.28 -10.91 -48.79
N ILE A 267 -40.68 -11.27 -49.91
CA ILE A 267 -39.23 -11.11 -50.18
C ILE A 267 -38.83 -9.62 -50.11
N GLU A 268 -39.61 -8.76 -50.81
CA GLU A 268 -39.36 -7.32 -50.81
C GLU A 268 -39.48 -6.69 -49.40
N ARG A 269 -40.52 -7.04 -48.64
CA ARG A 269 -40.71 -6.57 -47.24
C ARG A 269 -39.57 -7.06 -46.34
N SER A 270 -39.19 -8.33 -46.47
CA SER A 270 -38.06 -8.89 -45.69
C SER A 270 -36.75 -8.23 -46.02
N ALA A 271 -36.46 -7.94 -47.30
CA ALA A 271 -35.26 -7.22 -47.69
C ALA A 271 -35.22 -5.79 -47.16
N LYS A 272 -36.34 -5.05 -47.25
CA LYS A 272 -36.48 -3.70 -46.68
C LYS A 272 -36.31 -3.70 -45.16
N ALA A 273 -36.84 -4.69 -44.46
CA ALA A 273 -36.66 -4.85 -43.03
C ALA A 273 -35.18 -5.06 -42.67
N ILE A 274 -34.45 -5.91 -43.41
CA ILE A 274 -33.00 -6.16 -43.18
C ILE A 274 -32.17 -4.89 -43.45
N GLU A 275 -32.47 -4.14 -44.48
CA GLU A 275 -31.76 -2.87 -44.78
C GLU A 275 -31.99 -1.82 -43.69
N LEU A 276 -33.22 -1.66 -43.18
CA LEU A 276 -33.55 -0.77 -42.11
C LEU A 276 -32.84 -1.14 -40.79
N PHE A 277 -32.63 -2.43 -40.54
CA PHE A 277 -31.89 -2.90 -39.36
C PHE A 277 -30.37 -2.73 -39.52
N SER A 278 -29.84 -2.85 -40.74
CA SER A 278 -28.42 -2.68 -41.04
C SER A 278 -27.98 -1.22 -41.00
N SER A 279 -28.82 -0.29 -41.45
CA SER A 279 -28.48 1.15 -41.53
C SER A 279 -28.52 1.86 -40.18
N LYS A 280 -29.12 1.25 -39.14
CA LYS A 280 -29.23 1.81 -37.76
C LYS A 280 -28.19 1.25 -36.77
N SER A 281 -27.22 0.42 -37.19
CA SER A 281 -26.11 0.01 -36.33
C SER A 281 -25.07 1.14 -36.28
N PRO A 282 -24.92 1.85 -35.16
CA PRO A 282 -23.82 2.79 -35.01
C PRO A 282 -22.49 2.02 -34.91
N GLN A 283 -21.47 2.55 -35.58
CA GLN A 283 -20.06 2.15 -35.42
C GLN A 283 -19.55 2.37 -34.00
#